data_486d7c557ee5e1a79d97ed2a1b3c0803
#
_entry.id   486d7c557ee5e1a79d97ed2a1b3c0803
#
_cell.length_a   1.000
_cell.length_b   1.000
_cell.length_c   1.000
_cell.angle_alpha   90.00
_cell.angle_beta   90.00
_cell.angle_gamma   90.00
#
_symmetry.space_group_name_H-M   'P 1'
#
loop_
_entity.id
_entity.type
_entity.pdbx_description
1 polymer ?
#
loop_
_entity_poly.entity_id
_entity_poly.type
_entity_poly.pdbx_seq_one_letter_code
_entity_poly.pdbx_strand_id
1 'polypeptide(L)'
;MKHVSPSEAARTVQLASERLGSALATLERLNEAQTRVGSALSALEREAQTRVGRKLGLGPAFSALRGERLRRAQKKAERKLRLGAALSAFTGLAALGRGKLRAGARRREAQTSAARKLHLGAGVLALAVLADSAVEHYRGSFQNKAMFAPLVSATLSLFAGSAGALGLRAPAVLDGVYRVAEATGIVGLGFHAYNILKRPSGLSWLNLFYAAPVGAPFALTLAGFFGRCAVRVGRAGGRLATLFGVPAGRLLTAATAAGIAGTVGEAGLLHFRGAYHSPAMYLPVSIPPVTAGLLGATAVAPKSVPRAPVRAALWATAALGVAGVGFHIYGVSRNMGGWRNWSQNVLNGPPIPAPPSFLGLAVIGIAALALMDRNDA
;
A
#
# COMPACT_ATOMS: atom_id res chain seq x y z
N MET A 1 -2.75 -17.38 -17.20
CA MET A 1 -3.26 -16.40 -18.20
C MET A 1 -3.88 -15.24 -17.44
N LYS A 2 -3.45 -14.01 -17.70
CA LYS A 2 -3.86 -12.82 -16.94
C LYS A 2 -5.09 -12.21 -17.59
N HIS A 3 -6.20 -12.15 -16.89
CA HIS A 3 -7.32 -11.29 -17.28
C HIS A 3 -6.93 -9.82 -17.02
N VAL A 4 -6.61 -9.11 -18.11
CA VAL A 4 -6.64 -7.64 -18.13
C VAL A 4 -8.11 -7.27 -18.02
N SER A 5 -8.46 -6.37 -17.10
CA SER A 5 -9.86 -5.97 -16.96
C SER A 5 -10.35 -5.36 -18.28
N PRO A 6 -11.59 -5.65 -18.72
CA PRO A 6 -12.11 -5.11 -19.97
C PRO A 6 -12.03 -3.57 -20.03
N SER A 7 -12.11 -2.88 -18.92
CA SER A 7 -12.01 -1.42 -18.80
C SER A 7 -10.58 -0.88 -19.02
N GLU A 8 -9.55 -1.59 -18.59
CA GLU A 8 -8.14 -1.19 -18.82
C GLU A 8 -7.71 -1.44 -20.27
N ALA A 9 -8.17 -2.55 -20.84
CA ALA A 9 -7.96 -2.83 -22.26
C ALA A 9 -8.67 -1.80 -23.13
N ALA A 10 -9.93 -1.45 -22.85
CA ALA A 10 -10.69 -0.44 -23.55
C ALA A 10 -10.03 0.94 -23.48
N ARG A 11 -9.57 1.36 -22.31
CA ARG A 11 -8.89 2.65 -22.12
C ARG A 11 -7.55 2.73 -22.86
N THR A 12 -6.80 1.62 -22.90
CA THR A 12 -5.53 1.54 -23.65
C THR A 12 -5.76 1.58 -25.15
N VAL A 13 -6.81 0.90 -25.64
CA VAL A 13 -7.23 0.92 -27.05
C VAL A 13 -7.73 2.32 -27.43
N GLN A 14 -8.51 2.98 -26.58
CA GLN A 14 -9.01 4.32 -26.82
C GLN A 14 -7.88 5.35 -26.92
N LEU A 15 -6.93 5.36 -25.99
CA LEU A 15 -5.75 6.24 -26.04
C LEU A 15 -4.83 5.95 -27.26
N ALA A 16 -4.73 4.68 -27.66
CA ALA A 16 -4.00 4.31 -28.87
C ALA A 16 -4.73 4.79 -30.11
N SER A 17 -6.06 4.68 -30.16
CA SER A 17 -6.91 5.14 -31.27
C SER A 17 -6.89 6.68 -31.43
N GLU A 18 -6.97 7.43 -30.32
CA GLU A 18 -6.88 8.90 -30.33
C GLU A 18 -5.52 9.39 -30.82
N ARG A 19 -4.43 8.72 -30.45
CA ARG A 19 -3.08 9.05 -30.93
C ARG A 19 -2.85 8.64 -32.38
N LEU A 20 -3.43 7.52 -32.81
CA LEU A 20 -3.41 7.10 -34.22
C LEU A 20 -4.21 8.09 -35.07
N GLY A 21 -5.38 8.51 -34.60
CA GLY A 21 -6.20 9.54 -35.24
C GLY A 21 -5.46 10.88 -35.41
N SER A 22 -4.76 11.34 -34.35
CA SER A 22 -3.95 12.55 -34.39
C SER A 22 -2.75 12.44 -35.35
N ALA A 23 -2.11 11.27 -35.41
CA ALA A 23 -1.02 11.01 -36.35
C ALA A 23 -1.50 10.94 -37.82
N LEU A 24 -2.67 10.31 -38.04
CA LEU A 24 -3.31 10.27 -39.37
C LEU A 24 -3.73 11.66 -39.85
N ALA A 25 -4.35 12.47 -39.00
CA ALA A 25 -4.72 13.85 -39.29
C ALA A 25 -3.48 14.73 -39.62
N THR A 26 -2.35 14.47 -38.97
CA THR A 26 -1.09 15.16 -39.27
C THR A 26 -0.52 14.71 -40.62
N LEU A 27 -0.62 13.42 -40.94
CA LEU A 27 -0.22 12.88 -42.26
C LEU A 27 -1.11 13.41 -43.41
N GLU A 28 -2.41 13.52 -43.17
CA GLU A 28 -3.35 14.12 -44.13
C GLU A 28 -3.02 15.58 -44.41
N ARG A 29 -2.78 16.40 -43.39
CA ARG A 29 -2.34 17.82 -43.57
C ARG A 29 -1.02 17.93 -44.28
N LEU A 30 -0.07 17.06 -44.05
CA LEU A 30 1.20 17.02 -44.77
C LEU A 30 0.99 16.62 -46.23
N ASN A 31 0.11 15.69 -46.52
CA ASN A 31 -0.23 15.26 -47.87
C ASN A 31 -0.96 16.38 -48.65
N GLU A 32 -1.89 17.11 -48.01
CA GLU A 32 -2.55 18.28 -48.58
C GLU A 32 -1.55 19.41 -48.85
N ALA A 33 -0.62 19.70 -47.92
CA ALA A 33 0.41 20.70 -48.12
C ALA A 33 1.34 20.31 -49.26
N GLN A 34 1.69 19.03 -49.38
CA GLN A 34 2.50 18.51 -50.49
C GLN A 34 1.79 18.64 -51.82
N THR A 35 0.48 18.38 -51.89
CA THR A 35 -0.35 18.55 -53.10
C THR A 35 -0.44 20.04 -53.52
N ARG A 36 -0.61 20.95 -52.55
CA ARG A 36 -0.64 22.41 -52.79
C ARG A 36 0.71 22.94 -53.31
N VAL A 37 1.82 22.49 -52.72
CA VAL A 37 3.16 22.86 -53.20
C VAL A 37 3.42 22.29 -54.57
N GLY A 38 3.01 21.07 -54.87
CA GLY A 38 3.12 20.45 -56.19
C GLY A 38 2.32 21.18 -57.26
N SER A 39 1.09 21.62 -56.96
CA SER A 39 0.26 22.38 -57.86
C SER A 39 0.78 23.80 -58.10
N ALA A 40 1.30 24.47 -57.05
CA ALA A 40 1.92 25.79 -57.19
C ALA A 40 3.22 25.76 -58.04
N LEU A 41 4.05 24.74 -57.83
CA LEU A 41 5.24 24.51 -58.66
C LEU A 41 4.90 24.24 -60.13
N SER A 42 3.86 23.45 -60.39
CA SER A 42 3.37 23.15 -61.72
C SER A 42 2.76 24.39 -62.43
N ALA A 43 2.17 25.30 -61.66
CA ALA A 43 1.67 26.58 -62.16
C ALA A 43 2.80 27.52 -62.50
N LEU A 44 3.81 27.69 -61.65
CA LEU A 44 5.02 28.44 -61.88
C LEU A 44 5.84 27.93 -63.09
N GLU A 45 5.88 26.62 -63.25
CA GLU A 45 6.56 25.93 -64.31
C GLU A 45 5.88 26.25 -65.70
N ARG A 46 4.53 26.24 -65.74
CA ARG A 46 3.74 26.61 -66.88
C ARG A 46 3.93 28.09 -67.26
N GLU A 47 3.96 28.96 -66.23
CA GLU A 47 4.19 30.42 -66.47
C GLU A 47 5.61 30.69 -66.93
N ALA A 48 6.61 30.02 -66.43
CA ALA A 48 8.00 30.10 -66.89
C ALA A 48 8.17 29.55 -68.33
N GLN A 49 7.49 28.44 -68.64
CA GLN A 49 7.52 27.90 -70.03
C GLN A 49 6.88 28.82 -71.07
N THR A 50 5.79 29.50 -70.71
CA THR A 50 5.14 30.48 -71.62
C THR A 50 5.97 31.76 -71.78
N ARG A 51 6.72 32.19 -70.77
CA ARG A 51 7.58 33.41 -70.90
C ARG A 51 8.94 33.13 -71.53
N VAL A 52 9.58 32.00 -71.28
CA VAL A 52 10.93 31.69 -71.79
C VAL A 52 10.88 30.95 -73.12
N GLY A 53 9.85 30.13 -73.36
CA GLY A 53 9.68 29.40 -74.62
C GLY A 53 9.48 30.31 -75.87
N ARG A 54 8.96 31.51 -75.66
CA ARG A 54 8.79 32.53 -76.75
C ARG A 54 10.08 33.25 -77.07
N LYS A 55 11.13 33.21 -76.27
CA LYS A 55 12.34 34.01 -76.46
C LYS A 55 13.59 33.27 -76.98
N LEU A 56 13.70 31.94 -76.84
CA LEU A 56 14.97 31.22 -77.01
C LEU A 56 14.97 29.90 -77.81
N GLY A 57 13.92 29.47 -78.48
CA GLY A 57 13.94 28.36 -79.44
C GLY A 57 14.54 26.99 -78.98
N LEU A 58 14.71 26.75 -77.71
CA LEU A 58 15.36 25.53 -77.14
C LEU A 58 14.35 24.67 -76.40
N GLY A 59 13.54 23.90 -77.11
CA GLY A 59 12.36 23.28 -76.54
C GLY A 59 12.54 21.89 -75.86
N PRO A 60 12.83 20.79 -76.52
CA PRO A 60 12.52 19.48 -75.97
C PRO A 60 13.57 18.85 -75.05
N ALA A 61 14.86 19.08 -75.25
CA ALA A 61 15.93 18.42 -74.49
C ALA A 61 16.11 18.96 -73.06
N PHE A 62 15.85 20.28 -72.86
CA PHE A 62 15.97 20.86 -71.48
C PHE A 62 14.82 20.52 -70.56
N SER A 63 13.61 20.23 -71.08
CA SER A 63 12.46 19.85 -70.33
C SER A 63 12.59 18.40 -69.79
N ALA A 64 13.20 17.51 -70.54
CA ALA A 64 13.40 16.10 -70.11
C ALA A 64 14.41 16.00 -68.97
N LEU A 65 15.55 16.68 -69.03
CA LEU A 65 16.59 16.67 -67.98
C LEU A 65 16.11 17.33 -66.67
N ARG A 66 15.28 18.36 -66.79
CA ARG A 66 14.72 19.05 -65.62
C ARG A 66 13.65 18.24 -64.94
N GLY A 67 12.79 17.51 -65.63
CA GLY A 67 11.77 16.58 -65.10
C GLY A 67 12.39 15.39 -64.35
N GLU A 68 13.54 14.92 -64.82
CA GLU A 68 14.23 13.82 -64.14
C GLU A 68 14.91 14.26 -62.84
N ARG A 69 15.50 15.47 -62.83
CA ARG A 69 16.06 16.06 -61.59
C ARG A 69 14.97 16.32 -60.53
N LEU A 70 13.82 16.84 -60.93
CA LEU A 70 12.67 17.05 -60.03
C LEU A 70 12.10 15.75 -59.48
N ARG A 71 11.95 14.71 -60.33
CA ARG A 71 11.52 13.37 -59.86
C ARG A 71 12.52 12.74 -58.90
N ARG A 72 13.83 12.89 -59.12
CA ARG A 72 14.87 12.42 -58.16
C ARG A 72 14.83 13.20 -56.87
N ALA A 73 14.60 14.51 -56.87
CA ALA A 73 14.46 15.36 -55.70
C ALA A 73 13.19 14.99 -54.89
N GLN A 74 12.05 14.75 -55.57
CA GLN A 74 10.81 14.29 -54.93
C GLN A 74 10.98 12.94 -54.27
N LYS A 75 11.55 11.93 -54.96
CA LYS A 75 11.83 10.61 -54.37
C LYS A 75 12.76 10.70 -53.15
N LYS A 76 13.74 11.60 -53.21
CA LYS A 76 14.67 11.86 -52.06
C LYS A 76 13.96 12.52 -50.87
N ALA A 77 13.04 13.44 -51.13
CA ALA A 77 12.23 14.08 -50.09
C ALA A 77 11.22 13.10 -49.43
N GLU A 78 10.53 12.29 -50.23
CA GLU A 78 9.63 11.25 -49.74
C GLU A 78 10.37 10.23 -48.90
N ARG A 79 11.59 9.80 -49.31
CA ARG A 79 12.41 8.88 -48.53
C ARG A 79 12.84 9.49 -47.18
N LYS A 80 13.19 10.77 -47.12
CA LYS A 80 13.52 11.49 -45.89
C LYS A 80 12.31 11.64 -44.97
N LEU A 81 11.12 11.91 -45.50
CA LEU A 81 9.87 12.01 -44.75
C LEU A 81 9.47 10.67 -44.16
N ARG A 82 9.54 9.58 -44.93
CA ARG A 82 9.27 8.22 -44.44
C ARG A 82 10.26 7.79 -43.34
N LEU A 83 11.53 8.12 -43.47
CA LEU A 83 12.55 7.84 -42.46
C LEU A 83 12.33 8.65 -41.19
N GLY A 84 11.97 9.94 -41.30
CA GLY A 84 11.63 10.82 -40.19
C GLY A 84 10.41 10.34 -39.42
N ALA A 85 9.35 9.91 -40.12
CA ALA A 85 8.14 9.36 -39.51
C ALA A 85 8.42 8.02 -38.78
N ALA A 86 9.24 7.13 -39.37
CA ALA A 86 9.64 5.90 -38.75
C ALA A 86 10.50 6.11 -37.49
N LEU A 87 11.43 7.07 -37.51
CA LEU A 87 12.23 7.45 -36.33
C LEU A 87 11.38 8.08 -35.24
N SER A 88 10.41 8.92 -35.56
CA SER A 88 9.49 9.51 -34.58
C SER A 88 8.57 8.48 -33.94
N ALA A 89 8.08 7.50 -34.70
CA ALA A 89 7.30 6.39 -34.17
C ALA A 89 8.14 5.50 -33.24
N PHE A 90 9.39 5.22 -33.63
CA PHE A 90 10.31 4.42 -32.82
C PHE A 90 10.71 5.11 -31.49
N THR A 91 10.98 6.42 -31.55
CA THR A 91 11.30 7.20 -30.32
C THR A 91 10.08 7.33 -29.42
N GLY A 92 8.87 7.47 -29.97
CA GLY A 92 7.62 7.46 -29.20
C GLY A 92 7.37 6.13 -28.48
N LEU A 93 7.54 5.00 -29.18
CA LEU A 93 7.44 3.66 -28.60
C LEU A 93 8.51 3.41 -27.53
N ALA A 94 9.74 3.83 -27.75
CA ALA A 94 10.83 3.70 -26.78
C ALA A 94 10.60 4.59 -25.54
N ALA A 95 9.98 5.77 -25.67
CA ALA A 95 9.60 6.62 -24.56
C ALA A 95 8.47 6.02 -23.72
N LEU A 96 7.46 5.43 -24.37
CA LEU A 96 6.36 4.70 -23.70
C LEU A 96 6.88 3.46 -22.96
N GLY A 97 7.80 2.71 -23.55
CA GLY A 97 8.45 1.56 -22.92
C GLY A 97 9.24 1.97 -21.66
N ARG A 98 10.03 3.04 -21.75
CA ARG A 98 10.78 3.61 -20.62
C ARG A 98 9.86 4.13 -19.49
N GLY A 99 8.73 4.75 -19.84
CA GLY A 99 7.72 5.18 -18.88
C GLY A 99 7.12 4.02 -18.08
N LYS A 100 6.72 2.94 -18.76
CA LYS A 100 6.18 1.72 -18.11
C LYS A 100 7.22 1.03 -17.20
N LEU A 101 8.48 0.94 -17.64
CA LEU A 101 9.57 0.37 -16.85
C LEU A 101 9.85 1.20 -15.59
N ARG A 102 9.89 2.52 -15.69
CA ARG A 102 10.07 3.42 -14.54
C ARG A 102 8.89 3.35 -13.57
N ALA A 103 7.65 3.30 -14.05
CA ALA A 103 6.48 3.13 -13.21
C ALA A 103 6.49 1.78 -12.45
N GLY A 104 6.86 0.69 -13.13
CA GLY A 104 7.03 -0.63 -12.52
C GLY A 104 8.12 -0.65 -11.45
N ALA A 105 9.26 -0.01 -11.68
CA ALA A 105 10.36 0.10 -10.71
C ALA A 105 9.93 0.89 -9.47
N ARG A 106 9.29 2.06 -9.64
CA ARG A 106 8.76 2.86 -8.52
C ARG A 106 7.71 2.11 -7.71
N ARG A 107 6.84 1.34 -8.37
CA ARG A 107 5.83 0.50 -7.69
C ARG A 107 6.48 -0.61 -6.88
N ARG A 108 7.50 -1.28 -7.43
CA ARG A 108 8.28 -2.32 -6.74
C ARG A 108 8.97 -1.78 -5.49
N GLU A 109 9.58 -0.60 -5.57
CA GLU A 109 10.22 0.06 -4.44
C GLU A 109 9.21 0.38 -3.33
N ALA A 110 8.06 0.95 -3.68
CA ALA A 110 6.98 1.24 -2.74
C ALA A 110 6.44 -0.03 -2.07
N GLN A 111 6.26 -1.12 -2.82
CA GLN A 111 5.82 -2.41 -2.27
C GLN A 111 6.86 -2.99 -1.32
N THR A 112 8.14 -2.90 -1.65
CA THR A 112 9.22 -3.36 -0.76
C THR A 112 9.24 -2.55 0.53
N SER A 113 9.14 -1.23 0.45
CA SER A 113 9.05 -0.35 1.63
C SER A 113 7.80 -0.64 2.47
N ALA A 114 6.64 -0.79 1.84
CA ALA A 114 5.40 -1.13 2.52
C ALA A 114 5.47 -2.51 3.19
N ALA A 115 6.01 -3.52 2.49
CA ALA A 115 6.19 -4.86 3.04
C ALA A 115 7.06 -4.84 4.30
N ARG A 116 8.18 -4.10 4.30
CA ARG A 116 9.04 -3.94 5.47
C ARG A 116 8.30 -3.30 6.65
N LYS A 117 7.51 -2.27 6.41
CA LYS A 117 6.69 -1.63 7.45
C LYS A 117 5.60 -2.56 7.98
N LEU A 118 4.96 -3.35 7.11
CA LEU A 118 3.99 -4.36 7.51
C LEU A 118 4.63 -5.44 8.40
N HIS A 119 5.83 -5.92 8.04
CA HIS A 119 6.61 -6.83 8.87
C HIS A 119 6.96 -6.19 10.21
N LEU A 120 7.41 -4.93 10.23
CA LEU A 120 7.72 -4.20 11.45
C LEU A 120 6.49 -4.08 12.35
N GLY A 121 5.34 -3.65 11.81
CA GLY A 121 4.10 -3.53 12.56
C GLY A 121 3.63 -4.87 13.13
N ALA A 122 3.71 -5.95 12.34
CA ALA A 122 3.42 -7.30 12.80
C ALA A 122 4.37 -7.75 13.93
N GLY A 123 5.65 -7.42 13.84
CA GLY A 123 6.65 -7.68 14.88
C GLY A 123 6.36 -6.90 16.17
N VAL A 124 5.95 -5.64 16.06
CA VAL A 124 5.56 -4.83 17.24
C VAL A 124 4.32 -5.38 17.93
N LEU A 125 3.31 -5.80 17.16
CA LEU A 125 2.14 -6.50 17.72
C LEU A 125 2.55 -7.80 18.40
N ALA A 126 3.42 -8.59 17.79
CA ALA A 126 3.91 -9.84 18.38
C ALA A 126 4.70 -9.58 19.67
N LEU A 127 5.51 -8.52 19.74
CA LEU A 127 6.21 -8.12 20.98
C LEU A 127 5.22 -7.75 22.08
N ALA A 128 4.20 -6.96 21.76
CA ALA A 128 3.15 -6.60 22.71
C ALA A 128 2.46 -7.86 23.27
N VAL A 129 2.05 -8.77 22.38
CA VAL A 129 1.42 -10.04 22.77
C VAL A 129 2.34 -10.91 23.58
N LEU A 130 3.61 -11.06 23.19
CA LEU A 130 4.59 -11.86 23.93
C LEU A 130 4.72 -11.39 25.37
N ALA A 131 4.91 -10.10 25.57
CA ALA A 131 5.11 -9.53 26.90
C ALA A 131 3.81 -9.56 27.74
N ASP A 132 2.66 -9.24 27.12
CA ASP A 132 1.36 -9.30 27.79
C ASP A 132 0.98 -10.71 28.18
N SER A 133 1.05 -11.66 27.26
CA SER A 133 0.76 -13.07 27.53
C SER A 133 1.72 -13.68 28.56
N ALA A 134 3.00 -13.27 28.58
CA ALA A 134 3.95 -13.74 29.58
C ALA A 134 3.52 -13.31 30.98
N VAL A 135 3.13 -12.05 31.17
CA VAL A 135 2.66 -11.53 32.47
C VAL A 135 1.33 -12.17 32.86
N GLU A 136 0.33 -12.17 31.97
CA GLU A 136 -1.01 -12.64 32.28
C GLU A 136 -1.06 -14.17 32.54
N HIS A 137 -0.32 -14.95 31.74
CA HIS A 137 -0.26 -16.40 31.96
C HIS A 137 0.58 -16.76 33.19
N TYR A 138 1.62 -15.98 33.51
CA TYR A 138 2.35 -16.13 34.76
C TYR A 138 1.44 -15.85 35.96
N ARG A 139 0.61 -14.82 35.95
CA ARG A 139 -0.43 -14.54 36.97
C ARG A 139 -1.39 -15.73 37.12
N GLY A 140 -1.73 -16.40 36.03
CA GLY A 140 -2.53 -17.62 35.97
C GLY A 140 -1.75 -18.89 36.30
N SER A 141 -0.48 -18.78 36.75
CA SER A 141 0.40 -19.90 37.13
C SER A 141 0.56 -20.97 36.04
N PHE A 142 0.39 -20.63 34.77
CA PHE A 142 0.47 -21.56 33.64
C PHE A 142 -0.29 -22.88 33.84
N GLN A 143 -1.47 -22.83 34.46
CA GLN A 143 -2.27 -24.01 34.82
C GLN A 143 -2.58 -24.95 33.65
N ASN A 144 -2.63 -24.41 32.43
CA ASN A 144 -2.82 -25.16 31.19
C ASN A 144 -1.58 -25.02 30.29
N LYS A 145 -1.03 -26.15 29.82
CA LYS A 145 0.12 -26.16 28.90
C LYS A 145 -0.13 -25.36 27.60
N ALA A 146 -1.38 -25.21 27.15
CA ALA A 146 -1.74 -24.37 26.01
C ALA A 146 -1.40 -22.88 26.21
N MET A 147 -1.24 -22.43 27.46
CA MET A 147 -0.82 -21.04 27.77
C MET A 147 0.60 -20.73 27.33
N PHE A 148 1.45 -21.71 26.99
CA PHE A 148 2.75 -21.50 26.39
C PHE A 148 2.66 -21.24 24.86
N ALA A 149 1.57 -21.65 24.19
CA ALA A 149 1.45 -21.53 22.73
C ALA A 149 1.55 -20.08 22.23
N PRO A 150 0.88 -19.06 22.82
CA PRO A 150 1.06 -17.67 22.40
C PRO A 150 2.47 -17.14 22.65
N LEU A 151 3.18 -17.58 23.69
CA LEU A 151 4.56 -17.16 23.95
C LEU A 151 5.49 -17.64 22.82
N VAL A 152 5.38 -18.92 22.44
CA VAL A 152 6.18 -19.49 21.38
C VAL A 152 5.85 -18.83 20.03
N SER A 153 4.57 -18.75 19.68
CA SER A 153 4.15 -18.22 18.39
C SER A 153 4.41 -16.70 18.26
N ALA A 154 4.23 -15.93 19.34
CA ALA A 154 4.57 -14.51 19.35
C ALA A 154 6.09 -14.28 19.26
N THR A 155 6.91 -15.08 19.95
CA THR A 155 8.37 -15.03 19.83
C THR A 155 8.80 -15.28 18.38
N LEU A 156 8.31 -16.35 17.76
CA LEU A 156 8.62 -16.65 16.36
C LEU A 156 8.16 -15.52 15.42
N SER A 157 6.99 -14.93 15.68
CA SER A 157 6.46 -13.82 14.88
C SER A 157 7.24 -12.52 15.06
N LEU A 158 7.76 -12.25 16.25
CA LEU A 158 8.66 -11.14 16.52
C LEU A 158 9.95 -11.27 15.70
N PHE A 159 10.58 -12.45 15.71
CA PHE A 159 11.76 -12.70 14.87
C PHE A 159 11.45 -12.62 13.37
N ALA A 160 10.33 -13.18 12.93
CA ALA A 160 9.88 -13.08 11.54
C ALA A 160 9.61 -11.62 11.13
N GLY A 161 8.99 -10.82 12.03
CA GLY A 161 8.76 -9.40 11.83
C GLY A 161 10.05 -8.60 11.71
N SER A 162 11.00 -8.84 12.59
CA SER A 162 12.32 -8.22 12.55
C SER A 162 13.09 -8.61 11.28
N ALA A 163 13.13 -9.90 10.95
CA ALA A 163 13.78 -10.41 9.74
C ALA A 163 13.20 -9.79 8.46
N GLY A 164 11.86 -9.76 8.35
CA GLY A 164 11.17 -9.17 7.21
C GLY A 164 11.36 -7.65 7.11
N ALA A 165 11.37 -6.93 8.23
CA ALA A 165 11.63 -5.49 8.29
C ALA A 165 13.05 -5.15 7.83
N LEU A 166 14.03 -5.97 8.20
CA LEU A 166 15.41 -5.87 7.74
C LEU A 166 15.60 -6.29 6.27
N GLY A 167 14.57 -6.90 5.67
CA GLY A 167 14.59 -7.29 4.27
C GLY A 167 15.18 -8.66 3.99
N LEU A 168 15.29 -9.52 5.01
CA LEU A 168 15.70 -10.91 4.84
C LEU A 168 14.65 -11.68 4.01
N ARG A 169 15.14 -12.47 3.04
CA ARG A 169 14.29 -13.13 2.03
C ARG A 169 14.12 -14.62 2.35
N ALA A 170 13.15 -14.92 3.18
CA ALA A 170 12.72 -16.30 3.43
C ALA A 170 11.17 -16.39 3.40
N PRO A 171 10.53 -16.07 2.26
CA PRO A 171 9.09 -15.82 2.24
C PRO A 171 8.22 -17.03 2.58
N ALA A 172 8.68 -18.26 2.36
CA ALA A 172 7.94 -19.47 2.75
C ALA A 172 7.98 -19.67 4.28
N VAL A 173 9.16 -19.47 4.88
CA VAL A 173 9.34 -19.58 6.34
C VAL A 173 8.54 -18.50 7.05
N LEU A 174 8.66 -17.22 6.61
CA LEU A 174 7.92 -16.11 7.18
C LEU A 174 6.40 -16.33 7.09
N ASP A 175 5.88 -16.75 5.93
CA ASP A 175 4.45 -17.04 5.77
C ASP A 175 4.00 -18.19 6.69
N GLY A 176 4.82 -19.23 6.85
CA GLY A 176 4.56 -20.34 7.77
C GLY A 176 4.45 -19.89 9.22
N VAL A 177 5.43 -19.11 9.70
CA VAL A 177 5.43 -18.56 11.06
C VAL A 177 4.17 -17.70 11.31
N TYR A 178 3.83 -16.80 10.38
CA TYR A 178 2.66 -15.96 10.53
C TYR A 178 1.33 -16.73 10.47
N ARG A 179 1.25 -17.84 9.72
CA ARG A 179 0.08 -18.74 9.77
C ARG A 179 -0.08 -19.38 11.14
N VAL A 180 1.02 -19.83 11.73
CA VAL A 180 0.99 -20.39 13.10
C VAL A 180 0.51 -19.34 14.09
N ALA A 181 1.00 -18.10 14.02
CA ALA A 181 0.56 -17.01 14.89
C ALA A 181 -0.92 -16.69 14.72
N GLU A 182 -1.39 -16.57 13.47
CA GLU A 182 -2.80 -16.32 13.16
C GLU A 182 -3.70 -17.44 13.71
N ALA A 183 -3.33 -18.69 13.49
CA ALA A 183 -4.07 -19.86 14.00
C ALA A 183 -4.07 -19.90 15.53
N THR A 184 -2.90 -19.67 16.17
CA THR A 184 -2.79 -19.62 17.65
C THR A 184 -3.67 -18.50 18.21
N GLY A 185 -3.68 -17.32 17.58
CA GLY A 185 -4.53 -16.21 17.98
C GLY A 185 -6.02 -16.54 17.87
N ILE A 186 -6.47 -17.12 16.75
CA ILE A 186 -7.87 -17.53 16.55
C ILE A 186 -8.30 -18.58 17.59
N VAL A 187 -7.49 -19.61 17.79
CA VAL A 187 -7.76 -20.64 18.81
C VAL A 187 -7.78 -20.03 20.21
N GLY A 188 -6.84 -19.13 20.50
CA GLY A 188 -6.78 -18.39 21.76
C GLY A 188 -8.04 -17.55 21.99
N LEU A 189 -8.55 -16.83 20.98
CA LEU A 189 -9.83 -16.12 21.05
C LEU A 189 -10.97 -17.06 21.45
N GLY A 190 -11.03 -18.25 20.84
CA GLY A 190 -12.02 -19.26 21.18
C GLY A 190 -11.93 -19.70 22.65
N PHE A 191 -10.73 -19.96 23.16
CA PHE A 191 -10.52 -20.32 24.58
C PHE A 191 -10.88 -19.18 25.52
N HIS A 192 -10.53 -17.92 25.21
CA HIS A 192 -10.86 -16.78 26.04
C HIS A 192 -12.38 -16.53 26.04
N ALA A 193 -13.03 -16.60 24.87
CA ALA A 193 -14.48 -16.49 24.77
C ALA A 193 -15.18 -17.61 25.56
N TYR A 194 -14.73 -18.87 25.46
CA TYR A 194 -15.24 -19.97 26.27
C TYR A 194 -15.09 -19.69 27.75
N ASN A 195 -13.93 -19.19 28.19
CA ASN A 195 -13.66 -18.87 29.60
C ASN A 195 -14.53 -17.73 30.13
N ILE A 196 -14.96 -16.80 29.27
CA ILE A 196 -15.94 -15.76 29.64
C ILE A 196 -17.33 -16.37 29.77
N LEU A 197 -17.76 -17.13 28.75
CA LEU A 197 -19.13 -17.63 28.63
C LEU A 197 -19.48 -18.71 29.70
N LYS A 198 -18.50 -19.52 30.12
CA LYS A 198 -18.71 -20.57 31.12
C LYS A 198 -18.90 -20.06 32.55
N ARG A 199 -18.60 -18.78 32.82
CA ARG A 199 -18.79 -18.18 34.14
C ARG A 199 -20.29 -17.96 34.44
N PRO A 200 -20.69 -17.89 35.70
CA PRO A 200 -22.05 -17.46 36.05
C PRO A 200 -22.40 -16.15 35.36
N SER A 201 -23.61 -16.01 34.88
CA SER A 201 -24.11 -14.89 34.06
C SER A 201 -23.54 -14.79 32.65
N GLY A 202 -22.73 -15.73 32.17
CA GLY A 202 -22.25 -15.80 30.77
C GLY A 202 -21.62 -14.50 30.27
N LEU A 203 -22.16 -13.95 29.16
CA LEU A 203 -21.72 -12.68 28.60
C LEU A 203 -22.29 -11.52 29.44
N SER A 204 -21.57 -11.11 30.46
CA SER A 204 -21.90 -10.00 31.36
C SER A 204 -20.74 -9.00 31.44
N TRP A 205 -21.03 -7.75 31.84
CA TRP A 205 -19.99 -6.76 32.07
C TRP A 205 -18.95 -7.21 33.08
N LEU A 206 -19.37 -7.88 34.15
CA LEU A 206 -18.48 -8.43 35.18
C LEU A 206 -17.49 -9.43 34.58
N ASN A 207 -17.98 -10.35 33.75
CA ASN A 207 -17.13 -11.35 33.11
C ASN A 207 -16.21 -10.74 32.02
N LEU A 208 -16.65 -9.72 31.30
CA LEU A 208 -15.78 -8.97 30.37
C LEU A 208 -14.67 -8.23 31.11
N PHE A 209 -14.94 -7.68 32.30
CA PHE A 209 -13.93 -6.96 33.08
C PHE A 209 -12.91 -7.89 33.79
N TYR A 210 -13.33 -9.04 34.27
CA TYR A 210 -12.54 -9.87 35.20
C TYR A 210 -12.27 -11.30 34.73
N ALA A 211 -12.72 -11.66 33.53
CA ALA A 211 -12.36 -12.94 32.91
C ALA A 211 -11.09 -12.78 32.03
N ALA A 212 -10.84 -13.79 31.20
CA ALA A 212 -9.71 -13.81 30.31
C ALA A 212 -9.80 -12.67 29.26
N PRO A 213 -8.79 -11.78 29.14
CA PRO A 213 -8.80 -10.69 28.18
C PRO A 213 -8.75 -11.23 26.73
N VAL A 214 -9.51 -10.62 25.82
CA VAL A 214 -9.59 -11.07 24.42
C VAL A 214 -8.58 -10.35 23.51
N GLY A 215 -7.98 -9.26 23.97
CA GLY A 215 -7.12 -8.41 23.15
C GLY A 215 -5.80 -9.05 22.74
N ALA A 216 -5.11 -9.74 23.64
CA ALA A 216 -3.86 -10.40 23.31
C ALA A 216 -4.01 -11.47 22.20
N PRO A 217 -4.96 -12.43 22.26
CA PRO A 217 -5.17 -13.37 21.18
C PRO A 217 -5.67 -12.68 19.89
N PHE A 218 -6.47 -11.61 20.00
CA PHE A 218 -6.85 -10.82 18.84
C PHE A 218 -5.65 -10.13 18.19
N ALA A 219 -4.76 -9.51 18.99
CA ALA A 219 -3.53 -8.88 18.49
C ALA A 219 -2.57 -9.90 17.85
N LEU A 220 -2.50 -11.13 18.36
CA LEU A 220 -1.71 -12.21 17.76
C LEU A 220 -2.29 -12.64 16.40
N THR A 221 -3.61 -12.74 16.31
CA THR A 221 -4.30 -12.97 15.02
C THR A 221 -3.95 -11.90 14.02
N LEU A 222 -3.99 -10.62 14.42
CA LEU A 222 -3.63 -9.49 13.55
C LEU A 222 -2.15 -9.51 13.17
N ALA A 223 -1.24 -9.85 14.10
CA ALA A 223 0.19 -9.98 13.80
C ALA A 223 0.43 -11.03 12.71
N GLY A 224 -0.21 -12.20 12.82
CA GLY A 224 -0.17 -13.24 11.80
C GLY A 224 -0.74 -12.78 10.46
N PHE A 225 -1.95 -12.22 10.47
CA PHE A 225 -2.62 -11.72 9.27
C PHE A 225 -1.78 -10.65 8.52
N PHE A 226 -1.34 -9.60 9.22
CA PHE A 226 -0.56 -8.53 8.61
C PHE A 226 0.82 -8.99 8.15
N GLY A 227 1.46 -9.92 8.88
CA GLY A 227 2.71 -10.54 8.48
C GLY A 227 2.58 -11.34 7.18
N ARG A 228 1.52 -12.12 7.01
CA ARG A 228 1.21 -12.81 5.74
C ARG A 228 0.94 -11.84 4.60
N CYS A 229 0.21 -10.75 4.90
CA CYS A 229 0.00 -9.69 3.93
C CYS A 229 1.32 -9.05 3.50
N ALA A 230 2.27 -8.83 4.43
CA ALA A 230 3.60 -8.33 4.13
C ALA A 230 4.35 -9.21 3.14
N VAL A 231 4.35 -10.54 3.37
CA VAL A 231 4.95 -11.51 2.45
C VAL A 231 4.35 -11.43 1.05
N ARG A 232 3.01 -11.35 0.94
CA ARG A 232 2.30 -11.27 -0.34
C ARG A 232 2.59 -9.98 -1.08
N VAL A 233 2.57 -8.84 -0.37
CA VAL A 233 2.91 -7.52 -0.94
C VAL A 233 4.35 -7.52 -1.45
N GLY A 234 5.29 -8.06 -0.68
CA GLY A 234 6.70 -8.16 -1.09
C GLY A 234 6.93 -9.03 -2.34
N ARG A 235 6.09 -10.05 -2.55
CA ARG A 235 6.13 -10.93 -3.74
C ARG A 235 5.50 -10.32 -4.99
N ALA A 236 4.77 -9.20 -4.91
CA ALA A 236 4.05 -8.63 -6.05
C ALA A 236 4.95 -8.13 -7.19
N GLY A 237 6.22 -7.81 -6.90
CA GLY A 237 7.25 -7.57 -7.92
C GLY A 237 6.96 -6.40 -8.88
N GLY A 238 6.28 -5.34 -8.41
CA GLY A 238 5.90 -4.18 -9.21
C GLY A 238 4.53 -4.30 -9.90
N ARG A 239 3.87 -5.45 -9.81
CA ARG A 239 2.46 -5.63 -10.23
C ARG A 239 1.53 -5.04 -9.17
N LEU A 240 0.25 -4.84 -9.50
CA LEU A 240 -0.74 -4.47 -8.49
C LEU A 240 -0.83 -5.59 -7.44
N ALA A 241 -0.49 -5.27 -6.19
CA ALA A 241 -0.65 -6.23 -5.10
C ALA A 241 -2.13 -6.35 -4.74
N THR A 242 -2.67 -7.56 -4.81
CA THR A 242 -4.04 -7.88 -4.39
C THR A 242 -4.01 -8.91 -3.26
N LEU A 243 -4.96 -8.78 -2.36
CA LEU A 243 -5.22 -9.69 -1.25
C LEU A 243 -6.69 -10.09 -1.32
N PHE A 244 -6.97 -11.39 -1.46
CA PHE A 244 -8.33 -11.92 -1.64
C PHE A 244 -9.13 -11.22 -2.77
N GLY A 245 -8.46 -10.90 -3.89
CA GLY A 245 -9.10 -10.21 -5.03
C GLY A 245 -9.25 -8.70 -4.88
N VAL A 246 -8.98 -8.13 -3.71
CA VAL A 246 -9.09 -6.69 -3.43
C VAL A 246 -7.69 -6.04 -3.49
N PRO A 247 -7.55 -4.79 -3.97
CA PRO A 247 -6.30 -4.05 -3.89
C PRO A 247 -5.74 -4.03 -2.45
N ALA A 248 -4.47 -4.44 -2.28
CA ALA A 248 -3.86 -4.64 -0.97
C ALA A 248 -3.95 -3.40 -0.07
N GLY A 249 -3.72 -2.20 -0.61
CA GLY A 249 -3.84 -0.95 0.14
C GLY A 249 -5.22 -0.77 0.76
N ARG A 250 -6.29 -1.04 0.00
CA ARG A 250 -7.67 -0.89 0.47
C ARG A 250 -8.01 -1.88 1.58
N LEU A 251 -7.68 -3.16 1.38
CA LEU A 251 -7.94 -4.20 2.39
C LEU A 251 -7.16 -3.94 3.68
N LEU A 252 -5.87 -3.61 3.56
CA LEU A 252 -5.02 -3.32 4.72
C LEU A 252 -5.51 -2.09 5.48
N THR A 253 -5.98 -1.06 4.78
CA THR A 253 -6.57 0.14 5.41
C THR A 253 -7.82 -0.22 6.21
N ALA A 254 -8.73 -1.02 5.65
CA ALA A 254 -9.92 -1.50 6.34
C ALA A 254 -9.59 -2.40 7.54
N ALA A 255 -8.68 -3.34 7.36
CA ALA A 255 -8.23 -4.24 8.43
C ALA A 255 -7.53 -3.48 9.56
N THR A 256 -6.75 -2.45 9.24
CA THR A 256 -6.10 -1.59 10.24
C THR A 256 -7.14 -0.78 11.03
N ALA A 257 -8.16 -0.24 10.35
CA ALA A 257 -9.26 0.45 11.01
C ALA A 257 -9.97 -0.46 12.03
N ALA A 258 -10.30 -1.69 11.63
CA ALA A 258 -10.92 -2.68 12.50
C ALA A 258 -9.98 -3.08 13.66
N GLY A 259 -8.69 -3.27 13.40
CA GLY A 259 -7.69 -3.57 14.42
C GLY A 259 -7.56 -2.46 15.45
N ILE A 260 -7.48 -1.19 15.04
CA ILE A 260 -7.46 -0.05 15.95
C ILE A 260 -8.77 0.02 16.75
N ALA A 261 -9.93 -0.14 16.13
CA ALA A 261 -11.21 -0.11 16.81
C ALA A 261 -11.32 -1.21 17.88
N GLY A 262 -10.86 -2.43 17.59
CA GLY A 262 -10.81 -3.52 18.57
C GLY A 262 -9.89 -3.22 19.76
N THR A 263 -8.70 -2.68 19.48
CA THR A 263 -7.75 -2.26 20.53
C THR A 263 -8.30 -1.11 21.38
N VAL A 264 -9.03 -0.16 20.77
CA VAL A 264 -9.75 0.90 21.50
C VAL A 264 -10.82 0.33 22.41
N GLY A 265 -11.58 -0.66 21.93
CA GLY A 265 -12.61 -1.32 22.74
C GLY A 265 -12.02 -1.95 24.00
N GLU A 266 -10.90 -2.67 23.88
CA GLU A 266 -10.23 -3.25 25.04
C GLU A 266 -9.60 -2.20 25.95
N ALA A 267 -8.88 -1.22 25.41
CA ALA A 267 -8.32 -0.13 26.17
C ALA A 267 -9.41 0.64 26.95
N GLY A 268 -10.56 0.90 26.30
CA GLY A 268 -11.72 1.54 26.92
C GLY A 268 -12.27 0.72 28.09
N LEU A 269 -12.43 -0.59 27.90
CA LEU A 269 -12.90 -1.50 28.93
C LEU A 269 -11.98 -1.52 30.15
N LEU A 270 -10.67 -1.61 29.94
CA LEU A 270 -9.67 -1.66 31.01
C LEU A 270 -9.51 -0.32 31.72
N HIS A 271 -9.55 0.81 31.00
CA HIS A 271 -9.49 2.14 31.59
C HIS A 271 -10.78 2.47 32.36
N PHE A 272 -11.95 2.03 31.85
CA PHE A 272 -13.20 2.13 32.59
C PHE A 272 -13.14 1.34 33.90
N ARG A 273 -12.59 0.12 33.89
CA ARG A 273 -12.34 -0.67 35.11
C ARG A 273 -11.43 0.08 36.10
N GLY A 274 -10.46 0.86 35.58
CA GLY A 274 -9.61 1.76 36.36
C GLY A 274 -10.24 3.10 36.70
N ALA A 275 -11.56 3.28 36.47
CA ALA A 275 -12.33 4.50 36.76
C ALA A 275 -11.80 5.78 36.12
N TYR A 276 -11.01 5.71 35.05
CA TYR A 276 -10.39 6.87 34.37
C TYR A 276 -9.75 7.88 35.33
N HIS A 277 -9.13 7.39 36.42
CA HIS A 277 -8.59 8.23 37.50
C HIS A 277 -7.48 9.20 37.05
N SER A 278 -6.90 8.99 35.86
CA SER A 278 -5.92 9.88 35.26
C SER A 278 -6.43 10.43 33.93
N PRO A 279 -6.30 11.75 33.64
CA PRO A 279 -6.69 12.34 32.35
C PRO A 279 -6.00 11.65 31.15
N ALA A 280 -4.78 11.13 31.30
CA ALA A 280 -4.08 10.40 30.25
C ALA A 280 -4.82 9.14 29.78
N MET A 281 -5.68 8.55 30.61
CA MET A 281 -6.47 7.36 30.27
C MET A 281 -7.55 7.63 29.23
N TYR A 282 -7.92 8.90 28.97
CA TYR A 282 -8.83 9.28 27.89
C TYR A 282 -8.15 9.30 26.51
N LEU A 283 -6.82 9.43 26.42
CA LEU A 283 -6.10 9.54 25.15
C LEU A 283 -6.32 8.33 24.22
N PRO A 284 -6.22 7.05 24.68
CA PRO A 284 -6.42 5.90 23.82
C PRO A 284 -7.87 5.67 23.39
N VAL A 285 -8.83 6.31 24.05
CA VAL A 285 -10.25 6.25 23.68
C VAL A 285 -10.72 7.51 22.94
N SER A 286 -9.81 8.44 22.63
CA SER A 286 -10.09 9.68 21.88
C SER A 286 -9.34 9.72 20.54
N ILE A 287 -8.02 9.61 20.55
CA ILE A 287 -7.17 9.72 19.34
C ILE A 287 -7.34 8.55 18.40
N PRO A 288 -7.16 7.26 18.81
CA PRO A 288 -7.25 6.13 17.91
C PRO A 288 -8.64 5.91 17.29
N PRO A 289 -9.79 6.19 17.96
CA PRO A 289 -11.11 6.14 17.32
C PRO A 289 -11.22 7.06 16.10
N VAL A 290 -10.69 8.27 16.18
CA VAL A 290 -10.65 9.19 15.03
C VAL A 290 -9.80 8.59 13.90
N THR A 291 -8.66 7.99 14.23
CA THR A 291 -7.81 7.30 13.26
C THR A 291 -8.51 6.13 12.60
N ALA A 292 -9.22 5.30 13.38
CA ALA A 292 -10.01 4.19 12.86
C ALA A 292 -11.12 4.67 11.91
N GLY A 293 -11.84 5.72 12.30
CA GLY A 293 -12.89 6.35 11.47
C GLY A 293 -12.35 6.88 10.14
N LEU A 294 -11.23 7.62 10.18
CA LEU A 294 -10.57 8.16 8.99
C LEU A 294 -10.06 7.04 8.06
N LEU A 295 -9.48 5.98 8.61
CA LEU A 295 -9.05 4.80 7.83
C LEU A 295 -10.24 4.07 7.22
N GLY A 296 -11.31 3.86 7.98
CA GLY A 296 -12.55 3.25 7.50
C GLY A 296 -13.15 4.04 6.34
N ALA A 297 -13.31 5.35 6.50
CA ALA A 297 -13.77 6.24 5.43
C ALA A 297 -12.86 6.18 4.20
N THR A 298 -11.53 6.16 4.41
CA THR A 298 -10.54 6.03 3.33
C THR A 298 -10.66 4.70 2.59
N ALA A 299 -10.92 3.61 3.29
CA ALA A 299 -11.11 2.28 2.67
C ALA A 299 -12.38 2.22 1.83
N VAL A 300 -13.45 2.89 2.24
CA VAL A 300 -14.73 2.93 1.53
C VAL A 300 -14.67 3.89 0.35
N ALA A 301 -14.23 5.14 0.58
CA ALA A 301 -14.20 6.22 -0.39
C ALA A 301 -12.78 6.81 -0.54
N PRO A 302 -11.85 6.08 -1.19
CA PRO A 302 -10.43 6.44 -1.20
C PRO A 302 -10.13 7.80 -1.83
N LYS A 303 -10.93 8.24 -2.79
CA LYS A 303 -10.74 9.53 -3.48
C LYS A 303 -11.35 10.72 -2.74
N SER A 304 -12.25 10.49 -1.79
CA SER A 304 -12.99 11.56 -1.09
C SER A 304 -12.31 12.00 0.20
N VAL A 305 -11.39 11.20 0.76
CA VAL A 305 -10.73 11.50 2.03
C VAL A 305 -9.33 12.05 1.80
N PRO A 306 -9.04 13.29 2.24
CA PRO A 306 -7.71 13.88 2.15
C PRO A 306 -6.68 13.04 2.94
N ARG A 307 -5.50 12.83 2.37
CA ARG A 307 -4.46 11.97 2.98
C ARG A 307 -3.74 12.61 4.17
N ALA A 308 -3.65 13.93 4.20
CA ALA A 308 -2.93 14.65 5.27
C ALA A 308 -3.50 14.39 6.67
N PRO A 309 -4.81 14.59 6.94
CA PRO A 309 -5.38 14.30 8.25
C PRO A 309 -5.27 12.80 8.63
N VAL A 310 -5.42 11.88 7.68
CA VAL A 310 -5.27 10.44 7.96
C VAL A 310 -3.84 10.11 8.40
N ARG A 311 -2.83 10.67 7.73
CA ARG A 311 -1.43 10.51 8.12
C ARG A 311 -1.13 11.13 9.47
N ALA A 312 -1.64 12.33 9.73
CA ALA A 312 -1.48 13.01 11.03
C ALA A 312 -2.08 12.16 12.17
N ALA A 313 -3.30 11.64 11.99
CA ALA A 313 -3.96 10.78 12.96
C ALA A 313 -3.19 9.48 13.22
N LEU A 314 -2.63 8.85 12.17
CA LEU A 314 -1.76 7.68 12.30
C LEU A 314 -0.48 7.99 13.09
N TRP A 315 0.16 9.13 12.83
CA TRP A 315 1.34 9.53 13.59
C TRP A 315 1.00 9.85 15.05
N ALA A 316 -0.14 10.49 15.32
CA ALA A 316 -0.63 10.73 16.68
C ALA A 316 -0.89 9.39 17.41
N THR A 317 -1.51 8.41 16.72
CA THR A 317 -1.73 7.06 17.27
C THR A 317 -0.40 6.33 17.54
N ALA A 318 0.59 6.46 16.64
CA ALA A 318 1.92 5.88 16.85
C ALA A 318 2.62 6.51 18.08
N ALA A 319 2.60 7.84 18.17
CA ALA A 319 3.16 8.57 19.30
C ALA A 319 2.48 8.19 20.62
N LEU A 320 1.14 8.04 20.61
CA LEU A 320 0.39 7.56 21.76
C LEU A 320 0.83 6.14 22.17
N GLY A 321 1.08 5.24 21.21
CA GLY A 321 1.57 3.88 21.50
C GLY A 321 2.92 3.90 22.23
N VAL A 322 3.80 4.83 21.90
CA VAL A 322 5.10 5.01 22.58
C VAL A 322 4.91 5.69 23.95
N ALA A 323 4.20 6.82 23.99
CA ALA A 323 3.96 7.57 25.22
C ALA A 323 3.17 6.75 26.25
N GLY A 324 2.24 5.92 25.79
CA GLY A 324 1.45 5.01 26.64
C GLY A 324 2.33 4.05 27.44
N VAL A 325 3.41 3.54 26.84
CA VAL A 325 4.38 2.71 27.60
C VAL A 325 4.96 3.53 28.76
N GLY A 326 5.35 4.78 28.51
CA GLY A 326 5.86 5.67 29.57
C GLY A 326 4.83 5.94 30.67
N PHE A 327 3.57 6.16 30.30
CA PHE A 327 2.49 6.32 31.29
C PHE A 327 2.25 5.07 32.13
N HIS A 328 2.30 3.88 31.51
CA HIS A 328 2.15 2.61 32.25
C HIS A 328 3.36 2.33 33.15
N ILE A 329 4.59 2.58 32.68
CA ILE A 329 5.80 2.51 33.52
C ILE A 329 5.70 3.47 34.71
N TYR A 330 5.28 4.71 34.47
CA TYR A 330 5.04 5.68 35.55
C TYR A 330 3.95 5.19 36.51
N GLY A 331 2.86 4.64 36.00
CA GLY A 331 1.78 4.05 36.81
C GLY A 331 2.30 2.93 37.72
N VAL A 332 3.11 2.03 37.19
CA VAL A 332 3.77 0.94 37.99
C VAL A 332 4.65 1.54 39.08
N SER A 333 5.42 2.59 38.80
CA SER A 333 6.31 3.25 39.78
C SER A 333 5.56 3.94 40.92
N ARG A 334 4.29 4.29 40.70
CA ARG A 334 3.42 4.96 41.68
C ARG A 334 2.75 3.99 42.65
N ASN A 335 2.77 2.69 42.38
CA ASN A 335 2.22 1.68 43.30
C ASN A 335 3.07 1.58 44.56
N MET A 336 2.48 1.00 45.64
CA MET A 336 3.15 0.87 46.92
C MET A 336 4.51 0.18 46.81
N GLY A 337 5.56 0.79 47.34
CA GLY A 337 6.92 0.31 47.27
C GLY A 337 7.66 0.66 45.94
N GLY A 338 6.98 1.23 44.93
CA GLY A 338 7.57 1.62 43.66
C GLY A 338 8.34 0.48 42.99
N TRP A 339 9.51 0.79 42.44
CA TRP A 339 10.38 -0.20 41.80
C TRP A 339 11.08 -1.17 42.77
N ARG A 340 11.06 -0.88 44.07
CA ARG A 340 11.54 -1.86 45.06
C ARG A 340 10.63 -3.09 45.16
N ASN A 341 9.34 -2.91 44.84
CA ASN A 341 8.33 -3.98 44.77
C ASN A 341 7.93 -4.25 43.32
N TRP A 342 8.91 -4.28 42.40
CA TRP A 342 8.67 -4.31 40.93
C TRP A 342 7.84 -5.52 40.52
N SER A 343 8.09 -6.71 41.08
CA SER A 343 7.39 -7.93 40.68
C SER A 343 5.88 -7.84 40.92
N GLN A 344 5.48 -7.39 42.10
CA GLN A 344 4.07 -7.17 42.45
C GLN A 344 3.46 -6.02 41.59
N ASN A 345 4.20 -4.92 41.44
CA ASN A 345 3.71 -3.73 40.76
C ASN A 345 3.59 -3.89 39.26
N VAL A 346 4.44 -4.70 38.61
CA VAL A 346 4.30 -5.08 37.19
C VAL A 346 3.14 -6.06 37.00
N LEU A 347 3.00 -7.04 37.89
CA LEU A 347 1.92 -8.04 37.78
C LEU A 347 0.52 -7.45 38.04
N ASN A 348 0.38 -6.47 38.91
CA ASN A 348 -0.91 -5.95 39.35
C ASN A 348 -1.17 -4.48 38.86
N GLY A 349 -0.18 -3.84 38.27
CA GLY A 349 -0.27 -2.48 37.78
C GLY A 349 -0.78 -2.38 36.32
N PRO A 350 -0.67 -1.18 35.73
CA PRO A 350 -1.03 -0.97 34.35
C PRO A 350 -0.21 -1.87 33.41
N PRO A 351 -0.83 -2.54 32.42
CA PRO A 351 -0.14 -3.46 31.52
C PRO A 351 0.81 -2.70 30.57
N ILE A 352 2.10 -2.67 30.91
CA ILE A 352 3.15 -2.00 30.11
C ILE A 352 3.17 -2.47 28.66
N PRO A 353 2.88 -3.76 28.33
CA PRO A 353 2.92 -4.25 26.95
C PRO A 353 1.73 -3.85 26.07
N ALA A 354 0.64 -3.31 26.62
CA ALA A 354 -0.58 -3.05 25.84
C ALA A 354 -0.44 -1.86 24.85
N PRO A 355 0.11 -0.67 25.23
CA PRO A 355 0.17 0.49 24.34
C PRO A 355 0.92 0.28 23.02
N PRO A 356 2.00 -0.51 22.89
CA PRO A 356 2.69 -0.77 21.63
C PRO A 356 1.79 -1.33 20.52
N SER A 357 0.64 -1.93 20.85
CA SER A 357 -0.32 -2.38 19.84
C SER A 357 -0.81 -1.24 18.94
N PHE A 358 -1.01 -0.03 19.48
CA PHE A 358 -1.34 1.16 18.71
C PHE A 358 -0.20 1.58 17.77
N LEU A 359 1.06 1.49 18.23
CA LEU A 359 2.22 1.77 17.38
C LEU A 359 2.30 0.77 16.21
N GLY A 360 2.16 -0.52 16.47
CA GLY A 360 2.16 -1.56 15.44
C GLY A 360 1.10 -1.33 14.37
N LEU A 361 -0.15 -1.08 14.79
CA LEU A 361 -1.27 -0.79 13.90
C LEU A 361 -1.09 0.51 13.13
N ALA A 362 -0.55 1.57 13.75
CA ALA A 362 -0.29 2.81 13.05
C ALA A 362 0.78 2.66 11.95
N VAL A 363 1.85 1.91 12.20
CA VAL A 363 2.90 1.59 11.20
C VAL A 363 2.30 0.81 10.03
N ILE A 364 1.41 -0.15 10.31
CA ILE A 364 0.67 -0.91 9.29
C ILE A 364 -0.23 0.03 8.48
N GLY A 365 -0.96 0.94 9.12
CA GLY A 365 -1.81 1.94 8.44
C GLY A 365 -1.02 2.86 7.51
N ILE A 366 0.16 3.32 7.93
CA ILE A 366 1.06 4.12 7.09
C ILE A 366 1.50 3.32 5.84
N ALA A 367 1.80 2.03 6.00
CA ALA A 367 2.14 1.16 4.87
C ALA A 367 0.95 0.95 3.92
N ALA A 368 -0.25 0.77 4.47
CA ALA A 368 -1.49 0.60 3.71
C ALA A 368 -1.81 1.84 2.86
N LEU A 369 -1.71 3.05 3.43
CA LEU A 369 -1.91 4.31 2.70
C LEU A 369 -0.89 4.47 1.57
N ALA A 370 0.39 4.14 1.80
CA ALA A 370 1.42 4.21 0.77
C ALA A 370 1.15 3.27 -0.42
N LEU A 371 0.50 2.14 -0.19
CA LEU A 371 0.04 1.24 -1.24
C LEU A 371 -1.18 1.77 -1.99
N MET A 372 -2.10 2.49 -1.30
CA MET A 372 -3.26 3.13 -1.93
C MET A 372 -2.84 4.29 -2.82
N ASP A 373 -2.00 5.20 -2.32
CA ASP A 373 -1.54 6.40 -3.04
C ASP A 373 -0.85 6.06 -4.38
N ARG A 374 -0.28 4.86 -4.50
CA ARG A 374 0.39 4.37 -5.71
C ARG A 374 -0.52 3.58 -6.65
N ASN A 375 -1.68 3.17 -6.18
CA ASN A 375 -2.66 2.47 -7.02
C ASN A 375 -3.61 3.46 -7.70
N ASP A 376 -3.75 4.66 -7.13
CA ASP A 376 -4.61 5.74 -7.64
C ASP A 376 -3.84 6.67 -8.61
N ALA A 377 -2.50 6.54 -8.72
CA ALA A 377 -1.60 7.22 -9.65
C ALA A 377 -1.26 6.36 -10.87
#